data_3aca466fa701d8d5dcfdef33444f124b
#
_entry.id   3aca466fa701d8d5dcfdef33444f124b
#
_cell.length_a   1.000
_cell.length_b   1.000
_cell.length_c   1.000
_cell.angle_alpha   90.00
_cell.angle_beta   90.00
_cell.angle_gamma   90.00
#
_symmetry.space_group_name_H-M   'P 1'
#
loop_
_entity.id
_entity.type
_entity.pdbx_description
1 polymer ?
#
loop_
_entity_poly.entity_id
_entity_poly.type
_entity_poly.pdbx_seq_one_letter_code
_entity_poly.pdbx_strand_id
1 'polypeptide(L)'
;MTKKNFEQLSDLNAEFFESAKLSLLDPLGLYLANDVKWIKLNQNWNSLKFPVVMGGKGQPILLLHGFDSSFLEFRRIYKSLKRNFQVIIPDLLGFGFSPRCATNEYNSSKIISHLIDLLKTLKITKNLKIIGASMGGSTALKLAYEIPDSIDKI
;
A
#
# COMPACT_ATOMS: atom_id res chain seq x y z
N MET A 1 19.59 -13.64 -5.23
CA MET A 1 18.97 -13.91 -3.91
C MET A 1 18.09 -15.15 -4.01
N THR A 2 18.11 -16.02 -3.00
CA THR A 2 17.23 -17.20 -2.95
C THR A 2 15.84 -16.83 -2.41
N LYS A 3 14.83 -17.67 -2.65
CA LYS A 3 13.46 -17.47 -2.09
C LYS A 3 13.48 -17.27 -0.58
N LYS A 4 14.34 -18.00 0.14
CA LYS A 4 14.53 -17.87 1.59
C LYS A 4 15.00 -16.46 2.00
N ASN A 5 15.88 -15.83 1.20
CA ASN A 5 16.38 -14.48 1.48
C ASN A 5 15.27 -13.41 1.32
N PHE A 6 14.33 -13.60 0.39
CA PHE A 6 13.21 -12.66 0.22
C PHE A 6 12.17 -12.77 1.34
N GLU A 7 11.88 -13.99 1.81
CA GLU A 7 11.01 -14.18 2.96
C GLU A 7 11.61 -13.52 4.21
N GLN A 8 12.88 -13.74 4.46
CA GLN A 8 13.61 -13.11 5.57
C GLN A 8 13.60 -11.58 5.48
N LEU A 9 13.74 -10.99 4.28
CA LEU A 9 13.66 -9.53 4.09
C LEU A 9 12.27 -8.98 4.50
N SER A 10 11.20 -9.67 4.13
CA SER A 10 9.84 -9.26 4.50
C SER A 10 9.62 -9.32 6.02
N ASP A 11 10.15 -10.33 6.68
CA ASP A 11 10.00 -10.50 8.11
C ASP A 11 10.81 -9.44 8.88
N LEU A 12 12.02 -9.11 8.44
CA LEU A 12 12.83 -8.00 8.97
C LEU A 12 12.11 -6.64 8.83
N ASN A 13 11.46 -6.37 7.71
CA ASN A 13 10.66 -5.14 7.56
C ASN A 13 9.46 -5.11 8.48
N ALA A 14 8.81 -6.25 8.72
CA ALA A 14 7.70 -6.34 9.65
C ALA A 14 8.15 -6.11 11.10
N GLU A 15 9.27 -6.68 11.52
CA GLU A 15 9.87 -6.45 12.84
C GLU A 15 10.27 -4.98 13.02
N PHE A 16 10.90 -4.38 12.00
CA PHE A 16 11.23 -2.96 12.02
C PHE A 16 9.99 -2.07 12.15
N PHE A 17 8.92 -2.39 11.42
CA PHE A 17 7.64 -1.68 11.53
C PHE A 17 7.06 -1.77 12.94
N GLU A 18 7.02 -2.96 13.55
CA GLU A 18 6.50 -3.12 14.92
C GLU A 18 7.33 -2.33 15.94
N SER A 19 8.66 -2.31 15.80
CA SER A 19 9.54 -1.48 16.61
C SER A 19 9.25 0.02 16.43
N ALA A 20 9.12 0.49 15.19
CA ALA A 20 8.80 1.87 14.87
C ALA A 20 7.41 2.28 15.41
N LYS A 21 6.43 1.37 15.33
CA LYS A 21 5.07 1.58 15.85
C LYS A 21 5.05 1.85 17.34
N LEU A 22 5.92 1.21 18.12
CA LEU A 22 6.05 1.46 19.56
C LEU A 22 6.52 2.90 19.87
N SER A 23 7.19 3.56 18.93
CA SER A 23 7.71 4.92 19.06
C SER A 23 6.75 5.98 18.50
N LEU A 24 5.59 5.59 17.97
CA LEU A 24 4.60 6.54 17.44
C LEU A 24 3.91 7.31 18.58
N LEU A 25 4.15 8.62 18.63
CA LEU A 25 3.52 9.51 19.60
C LEU A 25 2.15 10.05 19.14
N ASP A 26 1.90 10.08 17.82
CA ASP A 26 0.62 10.53 17.25
C ASP A 26 -0.46 9.44 17.41
N PRO A 27 -1.52 9.71 18.22
CA PRO A 27 -2.59 8.72 18.41
C PRO A 27 -3.33 8.32 17.12
N LEU A 28 -3.42 9.23 16.14
CA LEU A 28 -4.04 8.93 14.84
C LEU A 28 -3.12 8.05 13.98
N GLY A 29 -1.81 8.27 14.07
CA GLY A 29 -0.81 7.41 13.45
C GLY A 29 -0.86 6.00 14.04
N LEU A 30 -0.90 5.87 15.35
CA LEU A 30 -1.02 4.59 16.04
C LEU A 30 -2.33 3.87 15.70
N TYR A 31 -3.45 4.60 15.67
CA TYR A 31 -4.76 4.05 15.28
C TYR A 31 -4.71 3.44 13.87
N LEU A 32 -4.12 4.14 12.91
CA LEU A 32 -3.95 3.66 11.54
C LEU A 32 -2.98 2.47 11.49
N ALA A 33 -1.85 2.56 12.17
CA ALA A 33 -0.80 1.53 12.18
C ALA A 33 -1.28 0.18 12.73
N ASN A 34 -2.28 0.17 13.61
CA ASN A 34 -2.88 -1.06 14.12
C ASN A 34 -3.68 -1.85 13.06
N ASP A 35 -4.02 -1.24 11.94
CA ASP A 35 -4.73 -1.89 10.84
C ASP A 35 -3.79 -2.31 9.69
N VAL A 36 -2.46 -2.22 9.87
CA VAL A 36 -1.48 -2.71 8.89
C VAL A 36 -1.53 -4.23 8.78
N LYS A 37 -1.57 -4.70 7.54
CA LYS A 37 -1.47 -6.12 7.18
C LYS A 37 -0.34 -6.31 6.19
N TRP A 38 0.38 -7.40 6.33
CA TRP A 38 1.46 -7.78 5.42
C TRP A 38 0.92 -8.69 4.35
N ILE A 39 0.70 -8.15 3.15
CA ILE A 39 0.09 -8.87 2.02
C ILE A 39 1.19 -9.51 1.18
N LYS A 40 1.16 -10.84 1.09
CA LYS A 40 2.06 -11.61 0.23
C LYS A 40 1.61 -11.47 -1.21
N LEU A 41 2.46 -10.93 -2.08
CA LEU A 41 2.22 -10.88 -3.50
C LEU A 41 2.77 -12.13 -4.20
N ASN A 42 2.36 -12.29 -5.47
CA ASN A 42 2.67 -13.45 -6.29
C ASN A 42 4.16 -13.59 -6.65
N GLN A 43 4.47 -14.56 -7.55
CA GLN A 43 5.85 -14.88 -7.94
C GLN A 43 6.61 -13.72 -8.59
N ASN A 44 5.93 -12.76 -9.24
CA ASN A 44 6.56 -11.58 -9.85
C ASN A 44 7.26 -10.69 -8.81
N TRP A 45 6.88 -10.83 -7.54
CA TRP A 45 7.42 -10.09 -6.41
C TRP A 45 8.20 -10.99 -5.44
N ASN A 46 8.72 -12.12 -5.94
CA ASN A 46 9.48 -13.10 -5.15
C ASN A 46 8.76 -13.56 -3.86
N SER A 47 7.42 -13.53 -3.88
CA SER A 47 6.57 -13.81 -2.72
C SER A 47 6.82 -12.90 -1.52
N LEU A 48 7.36 -11.70 -1.73
CA LEU A 48 7.50 -10.67 -0.69
C LEU A 48 6.15 -10.27 -0.12
N LYS A 49 6.17 -9.92 1.17
CA LYS A 49 5.02 -9.33 1.86
C LYS A 49 5.18 -7.80 1.85
N PHE A 50 4.10 -7.10 1.56
CA PHE A 50 4.07 -5.63 1.51
C PHE A 50 3.08 -5.09 2.54
N PRO A 51 3.42 -3.99 3.25
CA PRO A 51 2.54 -3.41 4.24
C PRO A 51 1.39 -2.65 3.58
N VAL A 52 0.18 -2.93 4.02
CA VAL A 52 -1.04 -2.28 3.55
C VAL A 52 -1.95 -2.03 4.74
N VAL A 53 -2.33 -0.78 4.97
CA VAL A 53 -3.39 -0.48 5.93
C VAL A 53 -4.72 -0.91 5.33
N MET A 54 -5.48 -1.72 6.05
CA MET A 54 -6.77 -2.23 5.59
C MET A 54 -7.81 -2.14 6.69
N GLY A 55 -8.87 -1.39 6.45
CA GLY A 55 -9.95 -1.28 7.41
C GLY A 55 -11.28 -0.85 6.82
N GLY A 56 -12.35 -1.03 7.62
CA GLY A 56 -13.70 -0.72 7.18
C GLY A 56 -14.31 -1.78 6.25
N LYS A 57 -15.50 -1.47 5.76
CA LYS A 57 -16.29 -2.28 4.82
C LYS A 57 -17.04 -1.36 3.86
N GLY A 58 -17.48 -1.89 2.72
CA GLY A 58 -18.21 -1.15 1.69
C GLY A 58 -17.43 -1.00 0.42
N GLN A 59 -17.68 0.08 -0.33
CA GLN A 59 -16.98 0.35 -1.59
C GLN A 59 -15.49 0.53 -1.35
N PRO A 60 -14.60 -0.11 -2.14
CA PRO A 60 -13.16 0.02 -1.97
C PRO A 60 -12.68 1.42 -2.32
N ILE A 61 -11.80 1.95 -1.47
CA ILE A 61 -11.09 3.21 -1.69
C ILE A 61 -9.60 3.02 -1.45
N LEU A 62 -8.80 3.33 -2.46
CA LEU A 62 -7.34 3.25 -2.46
C LEU A 62 -6.74 4.63 -2.22
N LEU A 63 -5.86 4.75 -1.24
CA LEU A 63 -5.16 6.00 -0.94
C LEU A 63 -3.68 5.84 -1.28
N LEU A 64 -3.15 6.73 -2.11
CA LEU A 64 -1.78 6.71 -2.63
C LEU A 64 -1.02 7.94 -2.14
N HIS A 65 0.01 7.73 -1.34
CA HIS A 65 0.81 8.78 -0.71
C HIS A 65 1.77 9.47 -1.68
N GLY A 66 2.31 10.62 -1.26
CA GLY A 66 3.28 11.40 -2.00
C GLY A 66 4.68 10.81 -2.02
N PHE A 67 5.59 11.52 -2.71
CA PHE A 67 7.01 11.18 -2.73
C PHE A 67 7.60 11.25 -1.31
N ASP A 68 8.51 10.33 -1.00
CA ASP A 68 9.20 10.24 0.31
C ASP A 68 8.26 10.22 1.53
N SER A 69 7.09 9.59 1.34
CA SER A 69 6.05 9.47 2.36
C SER A 69 5.72 7.98 2.65
N SER A 70 4.63 7.73 3.34
CA SER A 70 4.13 6.40 3.68
C SER A 70 2.61 6.42 3.87
N PHE A 71 2.00 5.28 4.17
CA PHE A 71 0.58 5.19 4.52
C PHE A 71 0.20 6.12 5.69
N LEU A 72 1.14 6.52 6.56
CA LEU A 72 0.89 7.44 7.68
C LEU A 72 0.44 8.85 7.24
N GLU A 73 0.66 9.24 5.98
CA GLU A 73 0.15 10.49 5.42
C GLU A 73 -1.36 10.65 5.64
N PHE A 74 -2.10 9.54 5.53
CA PHE A 74 -3.57 9.54 5.60
C PHE A 74 -4.15 9.34 7.00
N ARG A 75 -3.33 9.38 8.07
CA ARG A 75 -3.77 9.11 9.44
C ARG A 75 -4.92 9.99 9.93
N ARG A 76 -4.98 11.25 9.44
CA ARG A 76 -6.02 12.22 9.85
C ARG A 76 -7.39 11.91 9.24
N ILE A 77 -7.45 11.35 8.02
CA ILE A 77 -8.69 11.07 7.32
C ILE A 77 -9.12 9.60 7.43
N TYR A 78 -8.20 8.71 7.77
CA TYR A 78 -8.42 7.26 7.80
C TYR A 78 -9.63 6.84 8.64
N LYS A 79 -9.73 7.34 9.88
CA LYS A 79 -10.82 7.01 10.81
C LYS A 79 -12.20 7.38 10.25
N SER A 80 -12.30 8.51 9.55
CA SER A 80 -13.55 8.96 8.92
C SER A 80 -13.91 8.11 7.71
N LEU A 81 -12.95 7.82 6.83
CA LEU A 81 -13.16 7.00 5.64
C LEU A 81 -13.53 5.56 6.01
N LYS A 82 -12.88 4.97 7.02
CA LYS A 82 -13.11 3.61 7.49
C LYS A 82 -14.56 3.34 7.93
N ARG A 83 -15.36 4.38 8.22
CA ARG A 83 -16.77 4.22 8.59
C ARG A 83 -17.66 3.78 7.43
N ASN A 84 -17.32 4.22 6.20
CA ASN A 84 -18.18 4.08 5.03
C ASN A 84 -17.54 3.33 3.86
N PHE A 85 -16.22 3.11 3.91
CA PHE A 85 -15.43 2.51 2.83
C PHE A 85 -14.59 1.35 3.33
N GLN A 86 -14.30 0.42 2.43
CA GLN A 86 -13.18 -0.49 2.57
C GLN A 86 -11.90 0.27 2.19
N VAL A 87 -11.20 0.81 3.18
CA VAL A 87 -9.99 1.63 2.97
C VAL A 87 -8.77 0.75 2.79
N ILE A 88 -7.96 1.08 1.76
CA ILE A 88 -6.73 0.38 1.40
C ILE A 88 -5.65 1.44 1.20
N ILE A 89 -4.58 1.38 1.99
CA ILE A 89 -3.46 2.33 1.91
C ILE A 89 -2.16 1.53 1.89
N PRO A 90 -1.61 1.22 0.71
CA PRO A 90 -0.29 0.60 0.62
C PRO A 90 0.82 1.63 0.87
N ASP A 91 1.93 1.19 1.42
CA ASP A 91 3.19 1.87 1.12
C ASP A 91 3.58 1.57 -0.32
N LEU A 92 3.79 2.61 -1.12
CA LEU A 92 4.20 2.46 -2.51
C LEU A 92 5.55 1.75 -2.61
N LEU A 93 5.74 1.00 -3.68
CA LEU A 93 6.98 0.27 -3.93
C LEU A 93 8.20 1.20 -3.83
N GLY A 94 9.15 0.86 -2.95
CA GLY A 94 10.35 1.67 -2.68
C GLY A 94 10.18 2.73 -1.59
N PHE A 95 8.99 2.91 -1.02
CA PHE A 95 8.69 3.91 0.00
C PHE A 95 8.21 3.27 1.31
N GLY A 96 8.19 4.08 2.37
CA GLY A 96 7.71 3.68 3.68
C GLY A 96 8.38 2.40 4.20
N PHE A 97 7.59 1.47 4.66
CA PHE A 97 8.02 0.16 5.15
C PHE A 97 8.02 -0.94 4.07
N SER A 98 7.75 -0.60 2.80
CA SER A 98 7.84 -1.56 1.69
C SER A 98 9.25 -2.15 1.58
N PRO A 99 9.39 -3.47 1.36
CA PRO A 99 10.68 -4.10 1.16
C PRO A 99 11.47 -3.47 0.02
N ARG A 100 12.74 -3.17 0.26
CA ARG A 100 13.67 -2.62 -0.73
C ARG A 100 14.69 -3.67 -1.11
N CYS A 101 14.64 -4.14 -2.36
CA CYS A 101 15.61 -5.09 -2.92
C CYS A 101 16.54 -4.36 -3.89
N ALA A 102 17.85 -4.52 -3.73
CA ALA A 102 18.83 -3.91 -4.62
C ALA A 102 18.70 -4.33 -6.11
N THR A 103 18.03 -5.45 -6.35
CA THR A 103 17.77 -5.97 -7.71
C THR A 103 16.48 -5.46 -8.33
N ASN A 104 15.68 -4.68 -7.60
CA ASN A 104 14.43 -4.14 -8.10
C ASN A 104 14.66 -2.78 -8.75
N GLU A 105 13.97 -2.55 -9.85
CA GLU A 105 13.79 -1.21 -10.42
C GLU A 105 12.66 -0.49 -9.69
N TYR A 106 12.91 0.77 -9.30
CA TYR A 106 11.94 1.63 -8.63
C TYR A 106 11.51 2.75 -9.57
N ASN A 107 10.73 2.40 -10.58
CA ASN A 107 10.18 3.34 -11.56
C ASN A 107 8.64 3.32 -11.56
N SER A 108 8.03 4.29 -12.22
CA SER A 108 6.57 4.44 -12.24
C SER A 108 5.85 3.19 -12.78
N SER A 109 6.41 2.51 -13.78
CA SER A 109 5.80 1.30 -14.34
C SER A 109 5.80 0.14 -13.35
N LYS A 110 6.86 -0.02 -12.57
CA LYS A 110 6.94 -1.03 -11.49
C LYS A 110 5.98 -0.71 -10.34
N ILE A 111 5.82 0.56 -9.96
CA ILE A 111 4.83 0.98 -8.97
C ILE A 111 3.42 0.61 -9.43
N ILE A 112 3.08 0.87 -10.68
CA ILE A 112 1.76 0.51 -11.24
C ILE A 112 1.57 -1.00 -11.27
N SER A 113 2.56 -1.76 -11.76
CA SER A 113 2.48 -3.24 -11.78
C SER A 113 2.27 -3.79 -10.36
N HIS A 114 2.97 -3.23 -9.37
CA HIS A 114 2.81 -3.61 -7.96
C HIS A 114 1.38 -3.35 -7.45
N LEU A 115 0.81 -2.17 -7.75
CA LEU A 115 -0.56 -1.83 -7.35
C LEU A 115 -1.60 -2.73 -8.03
N ILE A 116 -1.43 -3.04 -9.31
CA ILE A 116 -2.31 -3.97 -10.04
C ILE A 116 -2.27 -5.37 -9.40
N ASP A 117 -1.08 -5.88 -9.09
CA ASP A 117 -0.93 -7.20 -8.46
C ASP A 117 -1.49 -7.22 -7.03
N LEU A 118 -1.35 -6.11 -6.28
CA LEU A 118 -1.98 -5.94 -4.99
C LEU A 118 -3.52 -5.98 -5.10
N LEU A 119 -4.10 -5.19 -6.00
CA LEU A 119 -5.56 -5.16 -6.20
C LEU A 119 -6.11 -6.53 -6.63
N LYS A 120 -5.42 -7.24 -7.53
CA LYS A 120 -5.75 -8.62 -7.91
C LYS A 120 -5.70 -9.57 -6.71
N THR A 121 -4.66 -9.48 -5.88
CA THR A 121 -4.50 -10.30 -4.68
C THR A 121 -5.64 -10.05 -3.68
N LEU A 122 -6.07 -8.79 -3.54
CA LEU A 122 -7.20 -8.39 -2.71
C LEU A 122 -8.57 -8.64 -3.36
N LYS A 123 -8.61 -9.16 -4.59
CA LYS A 123 -9.83 -9.39 -5.39
C LYS A 123 -10.66 -8.13 -5.63
N ILE A 124 -9.99 -6.99 -5.77
CA ILE A 124 -10.63 -5.70 -6.09
C ILE A 124 -10.52 -5.47 -7.58
N THR A 125 -11.61 -5.66 -8.30
CA THR A 125 -11.65 -5.66 -9.77
C THR A 125 -12.56 -4.60 -10.36
N LYS A 126 -13.36 -3.90 -9.54
CA LYS A 126 -14.33 -2.89 -9.98
C LYS A 126 -14.73 -1.94 -8.86
N ASN A 127 -15.37 -0.85 -9.24
CA ASN A 127 -15.92 0.18 -8.34
C ASN A 127 -14.87 0.79 -7.38
N LEU A 128 -13.60 0.84 -7.79
CA LEU A 128 -12.51 1.38 -6.98
C LEU A 128 -12.51 2.91 -7.04
N LYS A 129 -12.58 3.55 -5.89
CA LYS A 129 -12.26 4.98 -5.75
C LYS A 129 -10.78 5.13 -5.42
N ILE A 130 -10.17 6.22 -5.90
CA ILE A 130 -8.75 6.52 -5.60
C ILE A 130 -8.64 7.94 -5.04
N ILE A 131 -7.82 8.10 -4.02
CA ILE A 131 -7.32 9.39 -3.55
C ILE A 131 -5.80 9.35 -3.67
N GLY A 132 -5.24 10.32 -4.39
CA GLY A 132 -3.78 10.43 -4.54
C GLY A 132 -3.27 11.79 -4.08
N ALA A 133 -2.23 11.79 -3.26
CA ALA A 133 -1.54 13.01 -2.84
C ALA A 133 -0.24 13.19 -3.64
N SER A 134 -0.03 14.34 -4.27
CA SER A 134 1.20 14.66 -5.02
C SER A 134 1.58 13.55 -6.03
N MET A 135 2.71 12.87 -5.85
CA MET A 135 3.12 11.71 -6.68
C MET A 135 2.03 10.62 -6.70
N GLY A 136 1.32 10.42 -5.59
CA GLY A 136 0.18 9.50 -5.53
C GLY A 136 -0.95 9.89 -6.49
N GLY A 137 -1.14 11.19 -6.75
CA GLY A 137 -2.11 11.69 -7.74
C GLY A 137 -1.72 11.29 -9.16
N SER A 138 -0.46 11.49 -9.57
CA SER A 138 0.03 11.04 -10.88
C SER A 138 0.01 9.52 -11.01
N THR A 139 0.29 8.80 -9.92
CA THR A 139 0.17 7.34 -9.86
C THR A 139 -1.27 6.90 -10.03
N ALA A 140 -2.24 7.60 -9.42
CA ALA A 140 -3.67 7.32 -9.55
C ALA A 140 -4.15 7.46 -11.01
N LEU A 141 -3.75 8.55 -11.69
CA LEU A 141 -4.07 8.77 -13.10
C LEU A 141 -3.50 7.67 -14.00
N LYS A 142 -2.23 7.31 -13.79
CA LYS A 142 -1.60 6.23 -14.55
C LYS A 142 -2.26 4.87 -14.27
N LEU A 143 -2.60 4.58 -13.03
CA LEU A 143 -3.31 3.35 -12.67
C LEU A 143 -4.68 3.28 -13.34
N ALA A 144 -5.43 4.39 -13.36
CA ALA A 144 -6.72 4.46 -14.04
C ALA A 144 -6.61 4.27 -15.56
N TYR A 145 -5.53 4.75 -16.17
CA TYR A 145 -5.25 4.49 -17.58
C TYR A 145 -5.02 3.00 -17.88
N GLU A 146 -4.32 2.29 -16.98
CA GLU A 146 -3.98 0.86 -17.15
C GLU A 146 -5.16 -0.09 -16.85
N ILE A 147 -6.06 0.29 -15.93
CA ILE A 147 -7.20 -0.53 -15.52
C ILE A 147 -8.51 0.28 -15.46
N PRO A 148 -8.93 0.92 -16.56
CA PRO A 148 -10.06 1.89 -16.56
C PRO A 148 -11.36 1.27 -16.06
N ASP A 149 -11.66 0.02 -16.41
CA ASP A 149 -12.90 -0.67 -16.05
C ASP A 149 -13.02 -0.97 -14.54
N SER A 150 -11.92 -0.86 -13.82
CA SER A 150 -11.89 -1.09 -12.37
C SER A 150 -12.16 0.19 -11.57
N ILE A 151 -11.99 1.35 -12.18
CA ILE A 151 -12.00 2.65 -11.49
C ILE A 151 -13.38 3.30 -11.60
N ASP A 152 -13.91 3.70 -10.46
CA ASP A 152 -15.16 4.46 -10.37
C ASP A 152 -14.90 5.97 -10.34
N LYS A 153 -13.87 6.40 -9.56
CA LYS A 153 -13.56 7.82 -9.36
C LYS A 153 -12.11 8.03 -8.88
N ILE A 154 -11.52 9.14 -9.28
CA ILE A 154 -10.25 9.66 -8.77
C ILE A 154 -10.49 10.99 -8.06
#